data_7a5471a91b811d236cfb76135e71bd7a
#
_entry.id   7a5471a91b811d236cfb76135e71bd7a
#
_cell.length_a   1.000
_cell.length_b   1.000
_cell.length_c   1.000
_cell.angle_alpha   90.00
_cell.angle_beta   90.00
_cell.angle_gamma   90.00
#
_symmetry.space_group_name_H-M   'P 1'
#
loop_
_entity.id
_entity.type
_entity.pdbx_description
1 polymer ?
#
loop_
_entity_poly.entity_id
_entity_poly.type
_entity_poly.pdbx_seq_one_letter_code
_entity_poly.pdbx_strand_id
1 'polypeptide(L)'
;MSEQELKALRVRIDSLDEKVLELISERARCAQEVAKVKMSSLAEGEVPVFYRPEREAAVLRRVMERNRGPLSNEEMARLFREIMSSCLALEQPLKVAYLGPEGTFTQAAAMKHFGHAVISLPMAAIDEVFREVVAGAVNFGVVPVENSTEGAVNHTLDSFLEHDMVICGEVELRIHHHLLVGESTKTQSISRIYSHAQSLAQCRKWLDAHYPNVERVAVASNAEAAKRVKGEWNSAAIAGDMAAGLYGLSRLAEKIEDRPDNSTRFLIIGNQEVPPTGDDKTSIIVSMSNKPGALHELLVPFHESGLDLTRIETRPSRSGKWTYVFFIDFVGHHQDPLVKSVLEKISSEAVALKVLGSYPKAVL
;
A
#
# COMPACT_ATOMS: atom_id res chain seq x y z
N MET A 1 -21.69 34.99 17.56
CA MET A 1 -20.36 35.12 18.13
C MET A 1 -19.86 36.53 17.94
N SER A 2 -19.38 37.19 18.98
CA SER A 2 -18.84 38.55 18.87
C SER A 2 -17.42 38.51 18.26
N GLU A 3 -17.00 39.60 17.65
CA GLU A 3 -15.65 39.76 17.08
C GLU A 3 -14.54 39.56 18.15
N GLN A 4 -14.86 39.91 19.40
CA GLN A 4 -13.97 39.67 20.55
C GLN A 4 -13.84 38.18 20.90
N GLU A 5 -14.89 37.38 20.81
CA GLU A 5 -14.83 35.92 21.01
C GLU A 5 -13.99 35.25 19.93
N LEU A 6 -14.17 35.65 18.67
CA LEU A 6 -13.35 35.15 17.55
C LEU A 6 -11.86 35.48 17.75
N LYS A 7 -11.53 36.69 18.19
CA LYS A 7 -10.16 37.09 18.46
C LYS A 7 -9.55 36.27 19.60
N ALA A 8 -10.29 36.04 20.68
CA ALA A 8 -9.83 35.21 21.81
C ALA A 8 -9.57 33.76 21.39
N LEU A 9 -10.44 33.18 20.53
CA LEU A 9 -10.26 31.83 20.00
C LEU A 9 -9.02 31.72 19.10
N ARG A 10 -8.76 32.72 18.26
CA ARG A 10 -7.54 32.76 17.42
C ARG A 10 -6.27 32.80 18.26
N VAL A 11 -6.19 33.68 19.27
CA VAL A 11 -5.04 33.74 20.21
C VAL A 11 -4.84 32.38 20.91
N ARG A 12 -5.91 31.69 21.27
CA ARG A 12 -5.82 30.36 21.87
C ARG A 12 -5.30 29.31 20.88
N ILE A 13 -5.73 29.38 19.62
CA ILE A 13 -5.23 28.49 18.55
C ILE A 13 -3.72 28.74 18.34
N ASP A 14 -3.30 30.00 18.21
CA ASP A 14 -1.88 30.36 18.02
C ASP A 14 -1.00 29.78 19.16
N SER A 15 -1.47 29.87 20.42
CA SER A 15 -0.77 29.29 21.56
C SER A 15 -0.73 27.75 21.56
N LEU A 16 -1.74 27.10 20.96
CA LEU A 16 -1.74 25.64 20.79
C LEU A 16 -0.77 25.23 19.67
N ASP A 17 -0.71 26.01 18.58
CA ASP A 17 0.19 25.78 17.45
C ASP A 17 1.66 25.88 17.90
N GLU A 18 1.99 26.84 18.77
CA GLU A 18 3.34 26.94 19.38
C GLU A 18 3.69 25.67 20.16
N LYS A 19 2.77 25.13 20.99
CA LYS A 19 3.00 23.90 21.75
C LYS A 19 3.15 22.68 20.83
N VAL A 20 2.32 22.58 19.77
CA VAL A 20 2.43 21.50 18.77
C VAL A 20 3.79 21.54 18.08
N LEU A 21 4.24 22.73 17.66
CA LEU A 21 5.57 22.94 17.06
C LEU A 21 6.69 22.49 18.00
N GLU A 22 6.64 22.88 19.27
CA GLU A 22 7.63 22.51 20.29
C GLU A 22 7.68 20.98 20.50
N LEU A 23 6.52 20.33 20.67
CA LEU A 23 6.41 18.88 20.89
C LEU A 23 6.89 18.08 19.67
N ILE A 24 6.56 18.51 18.44
CA ILE A 24 7.04 17.86 17.22
C ILE A 24 8.56 18.01 17.10
N SER A 25 9.11 19.20 17.42
CA SER A 25 10.55 19.46 17.38
C SER A 25 11.31 18.63 18.43
N GLU A 26 10.76 18.48 19.64
CA GLU A 26 11.31 17.62 20.67
C GLU A 26 11.31 16.15 20.25
N ARG A 27 10.19 15.66 19.71
CA ARG A 27 10.08 14.30 19.17
C ARG A 27 11.12 14.04 18.06
N ALA A 28 11.36 15.02 17.18
CA ALA A 28 12.36 14.92 16.12
C ALA A 28 13.78 14.80 16.69
N ARG A 29 14.12 15.57 17.72
CA ARG A 29 15.42 15.46 18.43
C ARG A 29 15.58 14.08 19.07
N CYS A 30 14.54 13.56 19.74
CA CYS A 30 14.57 12.20 20.30
C CYS A 30 14.81 11.13 19.21
N ALA A 31 14.22 11.28 18.00
CA ALA A 31 14.47 10.38 16.89
C ALA A 31 15.94 10.40 16.45
N GLN A 32 16.55 11.59 16.34
CA GLN A 32 17.98 11.71 16.03
C GLN A 32 18.89 11.10 17.12
N GLU A 33 18.51 11.20 18.40
CA GLU A 33 19.24 10.55 19.49
C GLU A 33 19.13 9.01 19.41
N VAL A 34 17.94 8.48 19.10
CA VAL A 34 17.74 7.04 18.84
C VAL A 34 18.62 6.57 17.71
N ALA A 35 18.72 7.34 16.59
CA ALA A 35 19.60 7.00 15.49
C ALA A 35 21.08 6.91 15.93
N LYS A 36 21.57 7.87 16.70
CA LYS A 36 22.94 7.87 17.24
C LYS A 36 23.20 6.63 18.11
N VAL A 37 22.25 6.28 19.00
CA VAL A 37 22.37 5.09 19.86
C VAL A 37 22.40 3.81 19.02
N LYS A 38 21.50 3.67 18.04
CA LYS A 38 21.49 2.52 17.12
C LYS A 38 22.82 2.38 16.37
N MET A 39 23.34 3.48 15.81
CA MET A 39 24.61 3.48 15.09
C MET A 39 25.80 3.11 15.98
N SER A 40 25.81 3.57 17.24
CA SER A 40 26.91 3.27 18.16
C SER A 40 26.86 1.85 18.74
N SER A 41 25.72 1.17 18.68
CA SER A 41 25.53 -0.20 19.18
C SER A 41 25.70 -1.30 18.11
N LEU A 42 25.96 -0.93 16.86
CA LEU A 42 26.14 -1.89 15.77
C LEU A 42 27.48 -2.61 15.88
N ALA A 43 27.47 -3.91 15.65
CA ALA A 43 28.70 -4.68 15.42
C ALA A 43 29.25 -4.36 14.01
N GLU A 44 30.55 -4.66 13.81
CA GLU A 44 31.21 -4.42 12.53
C GLU A 44 30.51 -5.23 11.40
N GLY A 45 29.99 -4.56 10.39
CA GLY A 45 29.28 -5.17 9.26
C GLY A 45 27.75 -5.27 9.42
N GLU A 46 27.18 -4.87 10.56
CA GLU A 46 25.72 -4.80 10.72
C GLU A 46 25.13 -3.55 10.09
N VAL A 47 23.94 -3.69 9.47
CA VAL A 47 23.17 -2.57 8.92
C VAL A 47 22.07 -2.17 9.91
N PRO A 48 21.96 -0.87 10.27
CA PRO A 48 20.96 -0.44 11.22
C PRO A 48 19.55 -0.55 10.65
N VAL A 49 18.63 -1.12 11.42
CA VAL A 49 17.20 -1.16 11.09
C VAL A 49 16.52 0.05 11.74
N PHE A 50 16.25 1.07 10.94
CA PHE A 50 15.57 2.28 11.41
C PHE A 50 14.05 2.16 11.34
N TYR A 51 13.51 1.71 10.22
CA TYR A 51 12.08 1.50 10.05
C TYR A 51 11.63 0.17 10.67
N ARG A 52 10.63 0.25 11.54
CA ARG A 52 10.05 -0.88 12.27
C ARG A 52 8.54 -0.90 12.11
N PRO A 53 8.02 -1.72 11.17
CA PRO A 53 6.58 -1.83 10.89
C PRO A 53 5.75 -2.14 12.14
N GLU A 54 6.24 -3.05 13.00
CA GLU A 54 5.58 -3.46 14.23
C GLU A 54 5.41 -2.30 15.23
N ARG A 55 6.43 -1.46 15.33
CA ARG A 55 6.38 -0.29 16.23
C ARG A 55 5.48 0.80 15.66
N GLU A 56 5.51 1.02 14.36
CA GLU A 56 4.63 1.98 13.69
C GLU A 56 3.17 1.59 13.91
N ALA A 57 2.81 0.33 13.63
CA ALA A 57 1.47 -0.20 13.84
C ALA A 57 1.03 -0.02 15.31
N ALA A 58 1.90 -0.35 16.28
CA ALA A 58 1.60 -0.18 17.70
C ALA A 58 1.37 1.29 18.10
N VAL A 59 2.13 2.23 17.52
CA VAL A 59 1.94 3.67 17.79
C VAL A 59 0.62 4.15 17.21
N LEU A 60 0.30 3.79 15.96
CA LEU A 60 -0.93 4.22 15.30
C LEU A 60 -2.18 3.66 15.99
N ARG A 61 -2.18 2.37 16.35
CA ARG A 61 -3.28 1.76 17.12
C ARG A 61 -3.48 2.48 18.44
N ARG A 62 -2.40 2.76 19.19
CA ARG A 62 -2.47 3.52 20.45
C ARG A 62 -3.01 4.93 20.26
N VAL A 63 -2.65 5.61 19.19
CA VAL A 63 -3.18 6.95 18.85
C VAL A 63 -4.69 6.88 18.65
N MET A 64 -5.17 5.91 17.86
CA MET A 64 -6.59 5.72 17.60
C MET A 64 -7.38 5.36 18.88
N GLU A 65 -6.85 4.47 19.73
CA GLU A 65 -7.47 4.09 21.00
C GLU A 65 -7.58 5.25 21.99
N ARG A 66 -6.59 6.16 21.99
CA ARG A 66 -6.53 7.32 22.90
C ARG A 66 -7.23 8.55 22.35
N ASN A 67 -7.55 8.59 21.08
CA ASN A 67 -8.23 9.74 20.50
C ASN A 67 -9.60 9.95 21.15
N ARG A 68 -9.86 11.16 21.65
CA ARG A 68 -11.13 11.61 22.24
C ARG A 68 -11.56 12.94 21.65
N GLY A 69 -10.86 13.36 20.59
CA GLY A 69 -11.09 14.67 19.98
C GLY A 69 -12.16 14.64 18.89
N PRO A 70 -12.44 15.79 18.27
CA PRO A 70 -13.40 15.90 17.19
C PRO A 70 -12.89 15.32 15.85
N LEU A 71 -11.58 15.12 15.69
CA LEU A 71 -11.02 14.45 14.50
C LEU A 71 -11.28 12.95 14.57
N SER A 72 -11.51 12.31 13.40
CA SER A 72 -11.64 10.86 13.32
C SER A 72 -10.35 10.14 13.73
N ASN A 73 -10.46 8.86 14.08
CA ASN A 73 -9.29 8.05 14.42
C ASN A 73 -8.33 7.94 13.24
N GLU A 74 -8.86 7.80 12.03
CA GLU A 74 -8.09 7.71 10.78
C GLU A 74 -7.32 9.01 10.50
N GLU A 75 -7.98 10.17 10.67
CA GLU A 75 -7.32 11.48 10.49
C GLU A 75 -6.18 11.67 11.49
N MET A 76 -6.42 11.33 12.75
CA MET A 76 -5.39 11.43 13.78
C MET A 76 -4.23 10.48 13.50
N ALA A 77 -4.49 9.24 13.11
CA ALA A 77 -3.46 8.28 12.76
C ALA A 77 -2.66 8.72 11.52
N ARG A 78 -3.33 9.31 10.50
CA ARG A 78 -2.67 9.87 9.33
C ARG A 78 -1.70 11.01 9.70
N LEU A 79 -2.12 11.95 10.55
CA LEU A 79 -1.23 13.03 11.02
C LEU A 79 -0.01 12.47 11.78
N PHE A 80 -0.21 11.48 12.65
CA PHE A 80 0.89 10.85 13.36
C PHE A 80 1.83 10.09 12.44
N ARG A 81 1.33 9.46 11.36
CA ARG A 81 2.17 8.83 10.34
C ARG A 81 3.07 9.84 9.65
N GLU A 82 2.56 11.00 9.27
CA GLU A 82 3.38 12.07 8.66
C GLU A 82 4.47 12.58 9.62
N ILE A 83 4.13 12.76 10.89
CA ILE A 83 5.12 13.14 11.92
C ILE A 83 6.19 12.05 12.06
N MET A 84 5.79 10.77 12.10
CA MET A 84 6.73 9.64 12.21
C MET A 84 7.62 9.54 10.97
N SER A 85 7.05 9.66 9.77
CA SER A 85 7.77 9.64 8.50
C SER A 85 8.82 10.74 8.45
N SER A 86 8.44 11.97 8.79
CA SER A 86 9.35 13.11 8.80
C SER A 86 10.48 12.95 9.82
N CYS A 87 10.20 12.40 11.00
CA CYS A 87 11.23 12.13 12.00
C CYS A 87 12.17 10.99 11.56
N LEU A 88 11.64 9.94 10.94
CA LEU A 88 12.44 8.83 10.43
C LEU A 88 13.38 9.26 9.29
N ALA A 89 12.94 10.18 8.45
CA ALA A 89 13.78 10.76 7.39
C ALA A 89 15.01 11.52 7.92
N LEU A 90 14.95 12.01 9.17
CA LEU A 90 16.11 12.58 9.85
C LEU A 90 17.10 11.53 10.37
N GLU A 91 16.65 10.30 10.59
CA GLU A 91 17.50 9.16 10.96
C GLU A 91 18.17 8.59 9.72
N GLN A 92 17.36 8.15 8.76
CA GLN A 92 17.76 7.66 7.44
C GLN A 92 16.61 7.83 6.46
N PRO A 93 16.80 8.55 5.34
CA PRO A 93 15.78 8.62 4.30
C PRO A 93 15.53 7.23 3.71
N LEU A 94 14.29 6.74 3.82
CA LEU A 94 13.88 5.47 3.22
C LEU A 94 13.70 5.63 1.71
N LYS A 95 14.29 4.71 0.94
CA LYS A 95 14.05 4.56 -0.49
C LYS A 95 13.00 3.48 -0.70
N VAL A 96 11.93 3.81 -1.41
CA VAL A 96 10.79 2.92 -1.67
C VAL A 96 10.55 2.83 -3.17
N ALA A 97 10.75 1.64 -3.75
CA ALA A 97 10.38 1.37 -5.14
C ALA A 97 8.89 1.05 -5.25
N TYR A 98 8.27 1.44 -6.33
CA TYR A 98 6.87 1.15 -6.61
C TYR A 98 6.61 1.02 -8.11
N LEU A 99 5.52 0.33 -8.49
CA LEU A 99 5.10 0.26 -9.89
C LEU A 99 4.67 1.66 -10.36
N GLY A 100 5.50 2.26 -11.21
CA GLY A 100 5.30 3.59 -11.79
C GLY A 100 4.28 3.64 -12.93
N PRO A 101 4.20 4.77 -13.62
CA PRO A 101 4.92 6.03 -13.37
C PRO A 101 4.46 6.78 -12.11
N GLU A 102 5.01 7.99 -11.88
CA GLU A 102 4.51 8.89 -10.84
C GLU A 102 3.04 9.26 -11.07
N GLY A 103 2.28 9.43 -9.98
CA GLY A 103 0.84 9.70 -10.02
C GLY A 103 -0.04 8.46 -10.09
N THR A 104 0.53 7.25 -9.96
CA THR A 104 -0.24 5.99 -9.94
C THR A 104 -0.84 5.69 -8.55
N PHE A 105 -1.81 4.77 -8.51
CA PHE A 105 -2.35 4.26 -7.25
C PHE A 105 -1.29 3.52 -6.40
N THR A 106 -0.29 2.91 -7.04
CA THR A 106 0.82 2.28 -6.32
C THR A 106 1.67 3.31 -5.59
N GLN A 107 1.93 4.48 -6.19
CA GLN A 107 2.57 5.59 -5.49
C GLN A 107 1.69 6.09 -4.32
N ALA A 108 0.38 6.24 -4.54
CA ALA A 108 -0.54 6.64 -3.48
C ALA A 108 -0.53 5.63 -2.31
N ALA A 109 -0.44 4.32 -2.59
CA ALA A 109 -0.30 3.27 -1.59
C ALA A 109 1.04 3.39 -0.83
N ALA A 110 2.14 3.69 -1.52
CA ALA A 110 3.44 3.93 -0.89
C ALA A 110 3.39 5.13 0.07
N MET A 111 2.82 6.26 -0.37
CA MET A 111 2.65 7.45 0.49
C MET A 111 1.69 7.19 1.65
N LYS A 112 0.59 6.45 1.42
CA LYS A 112 -0.34 6.05 2.48
C LYS A 112 0.34 5.21 3.55
N HIS A 113 1.26 4.31 3.19
CA HIS A 113 1.95 3.42 4.12
C HIS A 113 3.13 4.09 4.83
N PHE A 114 4.01 4.75 4.10
CA PHE A 114 5.27 5.28 4.62
C PHE A 114 5.23 6.77 5.00
N GLY A 115 4.17 7.51 4.61
CA GLY A 115 4.13 8.98 4.66
C GLY A 115 4.92 9.62 3.50
N HIS A 116 4.98 10.95 3.48
CA HIS A 116 5.50 11.72 2.34
C HIS A 116 7.00 12.04 2.42
N ALA A 117 7.68 11.71 3.53
CA ALA A 117 9.10 12.01 3.71
C ALA A 117 10.04 10.94 3.12
N VAL A 118 9.52 9.93 2.43
CA VAL A 118 10.31 8.88 1.77
C VAL A 118 10.77 9.30 0.38
N ILE A 119 11.88 8.73 -0.09
CA ILE A 119 12.34 8.85 -1.47
C ILE A 119 11.65 7.76 -2.27
N SER A 120 10.60 8.11 -3.00
CA SER A 120 9.83 7.19 -3.82
C SER A 120 10.42 7.08 -5.23
N LEU A 121 10.64 5.84 -5.72
CA LEU A 121 11.29 5.55 -7.00
C LEU A 121 10.35 4.74 -7.89
N PRO A 122 9.87 5.31 -9.02
CA PRO A 122 9.00 4.60 -9.95
C PRO A 122 9.79 3.58 -10.77
N MET A 123 9.30 2.34 -10.84
CA MET A 123 9.82 1.25 -11.68
C MET A 123 8.87 1.00 -12.83
N ALA A 124 9.40 0.57 -13.98
CA ALA A 124 8.58 0.34 -15.16
C ALA A 124 7.74 -0.94 -15.07
N ALA A 125 8.18 -1.92 -14.25
CA ALA A 125 7.53 -3.21 -14.10
C ALA A 125 7.61 -3.72 -12.65
N ILE A 126 6.72 -4.66 -12.29
CA ILE A 126 6.66 -5.26 -10.95
C ILE A 126 7.97 -6.01 -10.62
N ASP A 127 8.48 -6.77 -11.57
CA ASP A 127 9.74 -7.53 -11.40
C ASP A 127 10.96 -6.61 -11.16
N GLU A 128 10.95 -5.38 -11.69
CA GLU A 128 11.97 -4.37 -11.36
C GLU A 128 11.89 -3.94 -9.90
N VAL A 129 10.69 -3.78 -9.35
CA VAL A 129 10.53 -3.47 -7.92
C VAL A 129 11.17 -4.57 -7.08
N PHE A 130 10.92 -5.84 -7.39
CA PHE A 130 11.54 -6.98 -6.68
C PHE A 130 13.07 -6.97 -6.81
N ARG A 131 13.59 -6.76 -8.02
CA ARG A 131 15.05 -6.73 -8.27
C ARG A 131 15.76 -5.63 -7.49
N GLU A 132 15.18 -4.41 -7.45
CA GLU A 132 15.76 -3.28 -6.72
C GLU A 132 15.82 -3.54 -5.20
N VAL A 133 14.80 -4.21 -4.64
CA VAL A 133 14.79 -4.60 -3.23
C VAL A 133 15.80 -5.71 -2.96
N VAL A 134 15.85 -6.76 -3.82
CA VAL A 134 16.85 -7.86 -3.71
C VAL A 134 18.28 -7.31 -3.78
N ALA A 135 18.53 -6.36 -4.69
CA ALA A 135 19.83 -5.73 -4.85
C ALA A 135 20.22 -4.79 -3.69
N GLY A 136 19.27 -4.48 -2.77
CA GLY A 136 19.50 -3.52 -1.69
C GLY A 136 19.63 -2.06 -2.16
N ALA A 137 19.27 -1.77 -3.42
CA ALA A 137 19.29 -0.41 -3.97
C ALA A 137 18.18 0.48 -3.35
N VAL A 138 17.11 -0.17 -2.92
CA VAL A 138 16.01 0.42 -2.14
C VAL A 138 15.75 -0.39 -0.87
N ASN A 139 15.12 0.25 0.13
CA ASN A 139 14.81 -0.40 1.40
C ASN A 139 13.55 -1.28 1.29
N PHE A 140 12.53 -0.81 0.57
CA PHE A 140 11.24 -1.47 0.43
C PHE A 140 10.71 -1.32 -0.99
N GLY A 141 9.81 -2.25 -1.36
CA GLY A 141 9.02 -2.19 -2.57
C GLY A 141 7.53 -2.19 -2.25
N VAL A 142 6.73 -1.51 -3.07
CA VAL A 142 5.26 -1.53 -2.99
C VAL A 142 4.72 -2.11 -4.28
N VAL A 143 3.97 -3.21 -4.16
CA VAL A 143 3.42 -3.93 -5.31
C VAL A 143 1.94 -4.26 -5.11
N PRO A 144 1.09 -4.11 -6.15
CA PRO A 144 -0.31 -4.52 -6.07
C PRO A 144 -0.39 -6.05 -6.05
N VAL A 145 -1.25 -6.62 -5.19
CA VAL A 145 -1.44 -8.07 -5.09
C VAL A 145 -2.85 -8.51 -5.47
N GLU A 146 -3.83 -7.65 -5.23
CA GLU A 146 -5.24 -7.96 -5.49
C GLU A 146 -6.05 -6.68 -5.69
N ASN A 147 -6.98 -6.72 -6.65
CA ASN A 147 -8.00 -5.70 -6.83
C ASN A 147 -9.38 -6.35 -6.65
N SER A 148 -10.29 -5.68 -5.93
CA SER A 148 -11.61 -6.23 -5.59
C SER A 148 -12.52 -6.48 -6.80
N THR A 149 -12.22 -5.89 -7.96
CA THR A 149 -12.98 -6.06 -9.20
C THR A 149 -12.30 -6.98 -10.22
N GLU A 150 -10.97 -7.00 -10.25
CA GLU A 150 -10.16 -7.72 -11.26
C GLU A 150 -9.51 -9.00 -10.70
N GLY A 151 -9.50 -9.15 -9.37
CA GLY A 151 -8.87 -10.29 -8.69
C GLY A 151 -7.37 -10.15 -8.52
N ALA A 152 -6.67 -11.28 -8.52
CA ALA A 152 -5.25 -11.38 -8.22
C ALA A 152 -4.34 -10.75 -9.29
N VAL A 153 -3.29 -10.05 -8.86
CA VAL A 153 -2.23 -9.54 -9.73
C VAL A 153 -1.19 -10.63 -9.94
N ASN A 154 -1.35 -11.39 -11.01
CA ASN A 154 -0.55 -12.58 -11.31
C ASN A 154 0.95 -12.32 -11.38
N HIS A 155 1.38 -11.18 -11.94
CA HIS A 155 2.80 -10.81 -12.02
C HIS A 155 3.46 -10.69 -10.64
N THR A 156 2.75 -10.17 -9.63
CA THR A 156 3.25 -10.12 -8.25
C THR A 156 3.40 -11.50 -7.65
N LEU A 157 2.42 -12.39 -7.86
CA LEU A 157 2.50 -13.76 -7.36
C LEU A 157 3.64 -14.53 -8.01
N ASP A 158 3.82 -14.39 -9.32
CA ASP A 158 4.91 -15.03 -10.06
C ASP A 158 6.29 -14.53 -9.58
N SER A 159 6.42 -13.23 -9.26
CA SER A 159 7.65 -12.66 -8.73
C SER A 159 8.04 -13.24 -7.37
N PHE A 160 7.09 -13.59 -6.51
CA PHE A 160 7.38 -14.29 -5.23
C PHE A 160 7.89 -15.72 -5.41
N LEU A 161 7.59 -16.35 -6.56
CA LEU A 161 8.15 -17.67 -6.90
C LEU A 161 9.61 -17.56 -7.38
N GLU A 162 10.01 -16.42 -7.94
CA GLU A 162 11.32 -16.18 -8.52
C GLU A 162 12.32 -15.54 -7.54
N HIS A 163 11.82 -14.77 -6.59
CA HIS A 163 12.65 -14.00 -5.66
C HIS A 163 12.42 -14.42 -4.21
N ASP A 164 13.50 -14.38 -3.44
CA ASP A 164 13.43 -14.64 -2.00
C ASP A 164 13.26 -13.30 -1.25
N MET A 165 12.01 -12.91 -1.07
CA MET A 165 11.61 -11.65 -0.46
C MET A 165 10.65 -11.88 0.69
N VAL A 166 10.66 -10.94 1.66
CA VAL A 166 9.77 -10.95 2.81
C VAL A 166 8.67 -9.90 2.65
N ILE A 167 7.44 -10.27 2.96
CA ILE A 167 6.34 -9.31 3.09
C ILE A 167 6.43 -8.69 4.49
N CYS A 168 6.65 -7.37 4.54
CA CYS A 168 6.81 -6.61 5.77
C CYS A 168 5.55 -5.84 6.18
N GLY A 169 4.55 -5.76 5.31
CA GLY A 169 3.31 -5.03 5.55
C GLY A 169 2.32 -5.14 4.41
N GLU A 170 1.15 -4.61 4.66
CA GLU A 170 0.10 -4.44 3.65
C GLU A 170 -0.52 -3.07 3.75
N VAL A 171 -1.09 -2.61 2.66
CA VAL A 171 -1.92 -1.40 2.63
C VAL A 171 -3.09 -1.63 1.68
N GLU A 172 -4.28 -1.28 2.12
CA GLU A 172 -5.47 -1.26 1.29
C GLU A 172 -5.77 0.18 0.86
N LEU A 173 -5.99 0.38 -0.42
CA LEU A 173 -6.32 1.68 -0.98
C LEU A 173 -7.67 1.60 -1.67
N ARG A 174 -8.60 2.45 -1.24
CA ARG A 174 -9.84 2.70 -1.97
C ARG A 174 -9.52 3.36 -3.28
N ILE A 175 -9.99 2.81 -4.38
CA ILE A 175 -9.71 3.32 -5.73
C ILE A 175 -10.84 4.24 -6.16
N HIS A 176 -10.56 5.53 -6.23
CA HIS A 176 -11.47 6.53 -6.77
C HIS A 176 -10.97 7.02 -8.12
N HIS A 177 -11.87 7.07 -9.07
CA HIS A 177 -11.63 7.62 -10.39
C HIS A 177 -12.33 8.97 -10.51
N HIS A 178 -11.59 9.97 -10.98
CA HIS A 178 -12.09 11.30 -11.23
C HIS A 178 -11.94 11.64 -12.70
N LEU A 179 -12.88 12.42 -13.24
CA LEU A 179 -12.69 13.05 -14.54
C LEU A 179 -11.88 14.33 -14.34
N LEU A 180 -10.66 14.32 -14.83
CA LEU A 180 -9.68 15.39 -14.65
C LEU A 180 -9.51 16.20 -15.93
N VAL A 181 -9.34 17.51 -15.78
CA VAL A 181 -9.11 18.45 -16.88
C VAL A 181 -7.95 19.41 -16.57
N GLY A 182 -7.27 19.84 -17.60
CA GLY A 182 -6.24 20.89 -17.52
C GLY A 182 -6.87 22.27 -17.37
N GLU A 183 -6.07 23.26 -16.95
CA GLU A 183 -6.52 24.64 -16.77
C GLU A 183 -7.06 25.27 -18.07
N SER A 184 -6.50 24.91 -19.21
CA SER A 184 -6.91 25.40 -20.54
C SER A 184 -8.11 24.66 -21.13
N THR A 185 -8.61 23.60 -20.47
CA THR A 185 -9.66 22.75 -21.04
C THR A 185 -11.01 23.47 -21.07
N LYS A 186 -11.60 23.50 -22.27
CA LYS A 186 -12.98 23.98 -22.47
C LYS A 186 -13.93 22.78 -22.31
N THR A 187 -14.59 22.71 -21.17
CA THR A 187 -15.42 21.53 -20.78
C THR A 187 -16.50 21.17 -21.80
N GLN A 188 -17.06 22.16 -22.49
CA GLN A 188 -18.05 21.96 -23.56
C GLN A 188 -17.44 21.39 -24.86
N SER A 189 -16.12 21.39 -25.00
CA SER A 189 -15.41 20.98 -26.21
C SER A 189 -14.63 19.68 -25.99
N ILE A 190 -14.86 18.97 -24.89
CA ILE A 190 -14.19 17.69 -24.64
C ILE A 190 -14.60 16.70 -25.72
N SER A 191 -13.64 16.27 -26.52
CA SER A 191 -13.80 15.31 -27.63
C SER A 191 -13.09 13.98 -27.38
N ARG A 192 -12.20 13.92 -26.38
CA ARG A 192 -11.43 12.72 -26.00
C ARG A 192 -11.34 12.57 -24.51
N ILE A 193 -11.42 11.32 -24.05
CA ILE A 193 -11.15 10.94 -22.66
C ILE A 193 -10.08 9.86 -22.65
N TYR A 194 -8.95 10.17 -22.01
CA TYR A 194 -7.81 9.25 -21.87
C TYR A 194 -7.86 8.54 -20.54
N SER A 195 -7.53 7.26 -20.51
CA SER A 195 -7.24 6.51 -19.29
C SER A 195 -6.63 5.15 -19.62
N HIS A 196 -6.20 4.42 -18.60
CA HIS A 196 -5.91 3.00 -18.75
C HIS A 196 -7.19 2.24 -19.12
N ALA A 197 -7.06 1.20 -19.97
CA ALA A 197 -8.21 0.44 -20.48
C ALA A 197 -9.13 -0.07 -19.36
N GLN A 198 -8.54 -0.54 -18.26
CA GLN A 198 -9.27 -1.01 -17.08
C GLN A 198 -10.11 0.11 -16.43
N SER A 199 -9.56 1.31 -16.27
CA SER A 199 -10.29 2.42 -15.67
C SER A 199 -11.42 2.93 -16.57
N LEU A 200 -11.23 2.90 -17.89
CA LEU A 200 -12.31 3.17 -18.85
C LEU A 200 -13.46 2.15 -18.70
N ALA A 201 -13.14 0.88 -18.49
CA ALA A 201 -14.13 -0.17 -18.26
C ALA A 201 -14.86 -0.01 -16.92
N GLN A 202 -14.13 0.38 -15.85
CA GLN A 202 -14.69 0.61 -14.51
C GLN A 202 -15.58 1.86 -14.41
N CYS A 203 -15.44 2.81 -15.34
CA CYS A 203 -16.25 4.02 -15.42
C CYS A 203 -17.24 4.01 -16.59
N ARG A 204 -17.46 2.84 -17.22
CA ARG A 204 -18.20 2.74 -18.49
C ARG A 204 -19.62 3.27 -18.43
N LYS A 205 -20.39 2.89 -17.42
CA LYS A 205 -21.80 3.31 -17.29
C LYS A 205 -21.92 4.82 -17.09
N TRP A 206 -21.03 5.36 -16.27
CA TRP A 206 -20.99 6.81 -16.03
C TRP A 206 -20.63 7.56 -17.33
N LEU A 207 -19.64 7.08 -18.07
CA LEU A 207 -19.24 7.66 -19.36
C LEU A 207 -20.34 7.56 -20.43
N ASP A 208 -21.06 6.43 -20.49
CA ASP A 208 -22.18 6.26 -21.42
C ASP A 208 -23.32 7.25 -21.14
N ALA A 209 -23.53 7.59 -19.87
CA ALA A 209 -24.58 8.53 -19.47
C ALA A 209 -24.19 10.01 -19.70
N HIS A 210 -22.93 10.39 -19.48
CA HIS A 210 -22.52 11.80 -19.47
C HIS A 210 -21.75 12.22 -20.72
N TYR A 211 -21.04 11.27 -21.36
CA TYR A 211 -20.16 11.50 -22.52
C TYR A 211 -20.35 10.42 -23.60
N PRO A 212 -21.59 10.17 -24.10
CA PRO A 212 -21.87 9.04 -24.99
C PRO A 212 -21.12 9.11 -26.33
N ASN A 213 -20.84 10.31 -26.83
CA ASN A 213 -20.24 10.55 -28.15
C ASN A 213 -18.76 10.94 -28.08
N VAL A 214 -18.12 10.90 -26.90
CA VAL A 214 -16.72 11.27 -26.74
C VAL A 214 -15.83 10.06 -26.97
N GLU A 215 -14.75 10.26 -27.71
CA GLU A 215 -13.76 9.22 -27.99
C GLU A 215 -13.06 8.79 -26.70
N ARG A 216 -13.00 7.48 -26.44
CA ARG A 216 -12.30 6.89 -25.29
C ARG A 216 -10.99 6.29 -25.76
N VAL A 217 -9.88 6.86 -25.33
CA VAL A 217 -8.54 6.49 -25.78
C VAL A 217 -7.80 5.80 -24.64
N ALA A 218 -7.48 4.51 -24.86
CA ALA A 218 -6.67 3.76 -23.91
C ALA A 218 -5.19 4.16 -24.02
N VAL A 219 -4.58 4.39 -22.86
CA VAL A 219 -3.14 4.69 -22.70
C VAL A 219 -2.51 3.74 -21.68
N ALA A 220 -1.19 3.74 -21.54
CA ALA A 220 -0.48 2.76 -20.71
C ALA A 220 -0.79 2.90 -19.21
N SER A 221 -1.15 4.10 -18.72
CA SER A 221 -1.51 4.31 -17.32
C SER A 221 -2.43 5.52 -17.12
N ASN A 222 -3.13 5.57 -15.99
CA ASN A 222 -3.94 6.74 -15.60
C ASN A 222 -3.07 7.99 -15.38
N ALA A 223 -1.85 7.81 -14.91
CA ALA A 223 -0.90 8.90 -14.74
C ALA A 223 -0.43 9.48 -16.08
N GLU A 224 -0.21 8.61 -17.08
CA GLU A 224 0.08 9.06 -18.45
C GLU A 224 -1.09 9.85 -19.04
N ALA A 225 -2.33 9.37 -18.85
CA ALA A 225 -3.53 10.09 -19.25
C ALA A 225 -3.59 11.50 -18.65
N ALA A 226 -3.36 11.60 -17.32
CA ALA A 226 -3.33 12.86 -16.61
C ALA A 226 -2.22 13.81 -17.12
N LYS A 227 -1.02 13.29 -17.34
CA LYS A 227 0.11 14.05 -17.90
C LYS A 227 -0.21 14.63 -19.28
N ARG A 228 -0.88 13.84 -20.14
CA ARG A 228 -1.25 14.23 -21.50
C ARG A 228 -2.25 15.37 -21.51
N VAL A 229 -3.29 15.27 -20.69
CA VAL A 229 -4.39 16.24 -20.61
C VAL A 229 -3.94 17.62 -20.11
N LYS A 230 -2.87 17.69 -19.34
CA LYS A 230 -2.30 18.97 -18.86
C LYS A 230 -2.05 19.97 -20.00
N GLY A 231 -1.69 19.50 -21.19
CA GLY A 231 -1.36 20.34 -22.35
C GLY A 231 -2.48 20.45 -23.41
N GLU A 232 -3.60 19.73 -23.24
CA GLU A 232 -4.67 19.66 -24.23
C GLU A 232 -5.92 20.43 -23.79
N TRP A 233 -6.52 21.23 -24.69
CA TRP A 233 -7.67 22.09 -24.40
C TRP A 233 -9.03 21.40 -24.58
N ASN A 234 -9.06 20.24 -25.27
CA ASN A 234 -10.29 19.54 -25.66
C ASN A 234 -10.33 18.08 -25.18
N SER A 235 -9.59 17.78 -24.14
CA SER A 235 -9.51 16.42 -23.60
C SER A 235 -9.65 16.37 -22.09
N ALA A 236 -10.03 15.21 -21.57
CA ALA A 236 -10.08 14.89 -20.15
C ALA A 236 -9.34 13.57 -19.89
N ALA A 237 -8.94 13.34 -18.64
CA ALA A 237 -8.36 12.08 -18.20
C ALA A 237 -9.20 11.47 -17.07
N ILE A 238 -9.23 10.15 -17.00
CA ILE A 238 -9.70 9.44 -15.80
C ILE A 238 -8.49 8.99 -15.01
N ALA A 239 -8.32 9.54 -13.80
CA ALA A 239 -7.24 9.19 -12.90
C ALA A 239 -7.62 9.44 -11.43
N GLY A 240 -6.72 9.07 -10.51
CA GLY A 240 -6.88 9.29 -9.08
C GLY A 240 -6.36 10.65 -8.59
N ASP A 241 -6.55 10.90 -7.30
CA ASP A 241 -6.15 12.15 -6.62
C ASP A 241 -4.66 12.45 -6.73
N MET A 242 -3.81 11.42 -6.63
CA MET A 242 -2.35 11.58 -6.73
C MET A 242 -1.95 12.21 -8.07
N ALA A 243 -2.53 11.73 -9.17
CA ALA A 243 -2.29 12.29 -10.49
C ALA A 243 -2.86 13.71 -10.64
N ALA A 244 -4.04 13.98 -10.08
CA ALA A 244 -4.63 15.31 -10.08
C ALA A 244 -3.71 16.33 -9.42
N GLY A 245 -3.20 16.02 -8.22
CA GLY A 245 -2.28 16.88 -7.48
C GLY A 245 -0.93 17.07 -8.20
N LEU A 246 -0.33 15.97 -8.66
CA LEU A 246 1.00 15.99 -9.31
C LEU A 246 1.01 16.83 -10.61
N TYR A 247 -0.03 16.72 -11.41
CA TYR A 247 -0.09 17.41 -12.70
C TYR A 247 -0.84 18.75 -12.66
N GLY A 248 -1.38 19.14 -11.48
CA GLY A 248 -2.12 20.39 -11.31
C GLY A 248 -3.46 20.39 -12.07
N LEU A 249 -4.17 19.25 -12.08
CA LEU A 249 -5.43 19.10 -12.80
C LEU A 249 -6.62 19.35 -11.88
N SER A 250 -7.68 19.92 -12.45
CA SER A 250 -8.97 20.12 -11.76
C SER A 250 -9.88 18.91 -11.93
N ARG A 251 -10.62 18.55 -10.87
CA ARG A 251 -11.64 17.51 -10.93
C ARG A 251 -12.93 18.10 -11.52
N LEU A 252 -13.28 17.68 -12.73
CA LEU A 252 -14.55 18.04 -13.37
C LEU A 252 -15.71 17.22 -12.82
N ALA A 253 -15.47 15.95 -12.51
CA ALA A 253 -16.38 15.06 -11.80
C ALA A 253 -15.57 14.14 -10.87
N GLU A 254 -16.15 13.82 -9.71
CA GLU A 254 -15.50 13.02 -8.70
C GLU A 254 -16.17 11.65 -8.55
N LYS A 255 -15.37 10.61 -8.25
CA LYS A 255 -15.84 9.25 -7.93
C LYS A 255 -16.80 8.71 -8.98
N ILE A 256 -16.30 8.68 -10.22
CA ILE A 256 -17.08 8.29 -11.41
C ILE A 256 -17.04 6.79 -11.71
N GLU A 257 -16.38 6.01 -10.85
CA GLU A 257 -16.37 4.55 -10.93
C GLU A 257 -17.77 3.96 -10.78
N ASP A 258 -18.10 2.93 -11.60
CA ASP A 258 -19.39 2.25 -11.58
C ASP A 258 -19.65 1.45 -10.31
N ARG A 259 -18.57 1.04 -9.60
CA ARG A 259 -18.59 0.32 -8.33
C ARG A 259 -17.89 1.13 -7.26
N PRO A 260 -18.60 1.66 -6.27
CA PRO A 260 -18.02 2.52 -5.26
C PRO A 260 -17.16 1.78 -4.23
N ASP A 261 -17.18 0.45 -4.20
CA ASP A 261 -16.44 -0.44 -3.29
C ASP A 261 -15.13 -0.97 -3.87
N ASN A 262 -14.67 -0.41 -5.00
CA ASN A 262 -13.40 -0.80 -5.62
C ASN A 262 -12.22 -0.47 -4.70
N SER A 263 -11.47 -1.50 -4.30
CA SER A 263 -10.25 -1.37 -3.51
C SER A 263 -9.12 -2.21 -4.11
N THR A 264 -7.88 -1.79 -3.87
CA THR A 264 -6.69 -2.54 -4.23
C THR A 264 -5.84 -2.74 -2.99
N ARG A 265 -5.46 -3.98 -2.77
CA ARG A 265 -4.50 -4.37 -1.74
C ARG A 265 -3.10 -4.39 -2.32
N PHE A 266 -2.17 -3.76 -1.61
CA PHE A 266 -0.76 -3.72 -1.94
C PHE A 266 0.04 -4.39 -0.83
N LEU A 267 1.14 -5.03 -1.22
CA LEU A 267 2.10 -5.59 -0.28
C LEU A 267 3.35 -4.71 -0.21
N ILE A 268 3.89 -4.62 0.98
CA ILE A 268 5.19 -4.02 1.24
C ILE A 268 6.21 -5.15 1.29
N ILE A 269 7.15 -5.16 0.36
CA ILE A 269 8.21 -6.16 0.29
C ILE A 269 9.53 -5.57 0.76
N GLY A 270 10.32 -6.37 1.44
CA GLY A 270 11.62 -5.97 2.01
C GLY A 270 12.49 -7.17 2.33
N ASN A 271 13.63 -6.91 3.01
CA ASN A 271 14.59 -7.93 3.41
C ASN A 271 14.57 -8.20 4.94
N GLN A 272 13.62 -7.62 5.68
CA GLN A 272 13.56 -7.74 7.13
C GLN A 272 12.35 -8.53 7.59
N GLU A 273 12.53 -9.41 8.56
CA GLU A 273 11.44 -10.01 9.30
C GLU A 273 10.79 -8.99 10.25
N VAL A 274 9.50 -9.12 10.43
CA VAL A 274 8.72 -8.23 11.33
C VAL A 274 8.32 -9.03 12.57
N PRO A 275 8.63 -8.55 13.77
CA PRO A 275 8.19 -9.19 15.02
C PRO A 275 6.68 -9.16 15.23
N PRO A 276 6.12 -10.08 16.06
CA PRO A 276 4.68 -10.13 16.33
C PRO A 276 4.13 -8.84 16.93
N THR A 277 2.94 -8.43 16.49
CA THR A 277 2.21 -7.27 17.02
C THR A 277 0.93 -7.64 17.79
N GLY A 278 0.52 -8.90 17.70
CA GLY A 278 -0.74 -9.41 18.27
C GLY A 278 -1.95 -9.24 17.36
N ASP A 279 -1.82 -8.54 16.24
CA ASP A 279 -2.86 -8.43 15.20
C ASP A 279 -2.17 -8.45 13.84
N ASP A 280 -1.77 -9.66 13.43
CA ASP A 280 -0.91 -9.91 12.29
C ASP A 280 -1.60 -10.81 11.27
N LYS A 281 -1.07 -10.80 10.05
CA LYS A 281 -1.31 -11.78 9.00
C LYS A 281 -0.01 -12.48 8.63
N THR A 282 -0.13 -13.72 8.21
CA THR A 282 0.96 -14.48 7.59
C THR A 282 0.59 -14.87 6.17
N SER A 283 1.53 -14.69 5.25
CA SER A 283 1.41 -15.15 3.87
C SER A 283 2.39 -16.28 3.61
N ILE A 284 1.90 -17.35 2.97
CA ILE A 284 2.71 -18.53 2.63
C ILE A 284 2.49 -18.94 1.17
N ILE A 285 3.48 -19.65 0.64
CA ILE A 285 3.38 -20.42 -0.60
C ILE A 285 3.49 -21.90 -0.23
N VAL A 286 2.53 -22.71 -0.69
CA VAL A 286 2.52 -24.16 -0.48
C VAL A 286 2.40 -24.88 -1.80
N SER A 287 3.27 -25.86 -2.04
CA SER A 287 3.15 -26.80 -3.14
C SER A 287 2.71 -28.15 -2.60
N MET A 288 1.61 -28.68 -3.10
CA MET A 288 1.10 -30.02 -2.74
C MET A 288 1.33 -31.00 -3.88
N SER A 289 1.46 -32.29 -3.53
CA SER A 289 1.46 -33.35 -4.53
C SER A 289 0.11 -33.37 -5.26
N ASN A 290 0.15 -33.54 -6.60
CA ASN A 290 -1.06 -33.57 -7.42
C ASN A 290 -1.79 -34.90 -7.23
N LYS A 291 -2.66 -34.97 -6.22
CA LYS A 291 -3.52 -36.12 -5.90
C LYS A 291 -4.93 -35.65 -5.53
N PRO A 292 -5.95 -36.52 -5.70
CA PRO A 292 -7.28 -36.20 -5.22
C PRO A 292 -7.27 -35.89 -3.72
N GLY A 293 -7.94 -34.78 -3.31
CA GLY A 293 -8.01 -34.36 -1.91
C GLY A 293 -6.86 -33.48 -1.43
N ALA A 294 -5.82 -33.21 -2.21
CA ALA A 294 -4.65 -32.42 -1.78
C ALA A 294 -5.00 -31.05 -1.20
N LEU A 295 -5.94 -30.31 -1.82
CA LEU A 295 -6.41 -29.03 -1.28
C LEU A 295 -7.16 -29.22 0.05
N HIS A 296 -7.96 -30.27 0.18
CA HIS A 296 -8.64 -30.56 1.44
C HIS A 296 -7.63 -30.82 2.56
N GLU A 297 -6.64 -31.70 2.32
CA GLU A 297 -5.57 -31.99 3.28
C GLU A 297 -4.83 -30.72 3.70
N LEU A 298 -4.54 -29.81 2.78
CA LEU A 298 -3.91 -28.52 3.05
C LEU A 298 -4.76 -27.63 3.98
N LEU A 299 -6.09 -27.67 3.86
CA LEU A 299 -7.00 -26.80 4.62
C LEU A 299 -7.36 -27.34 6.00
N VAL A 300 -7.27 -28.66 6.22
CA VAL A 300 -7.64 -29.31 7.49
C VAL A 300 -6.88 -28.73 8.69
N PRO A 301 -5.55 -28.53 8.69
CA PRO A 301 -4.83 -27.96 9.83
C PRO A 301 -5.30 -26.56 10.23
N PHE A 302 -5.70 -25.72 9.28
CA PHE A 302 -6.25 -24.38 9.55
C PHE A 302 -7.63 -24.49 10.22
N HIS A 303 -8.49 -25.36 9.68
CA HIS A 303 -9.83 -25.56 10.22
C HIS A 303 -9.79 -26.11 11.65
N GLU A 304 -8.99 -27.14 11.91
CA GLU A 304 -8.86 -27.75 13.24
C GLU A 304 -8.31 -26.78 14.29
N SER A 305 -7.49 -25.84 13.86
CA SER A 305 -6.86 -24.84 14.72
C SER A 305 -7.65 -23.55 14.85
N GLY A 306 -8.76 -23.39 14.10
CA GLY A 306 -9.57 -22.17 14.09
C GLY A 306 -8.84 -20.96 13.53
N LEU A 307 -7.80 -21.15 12.69
CA LEU A 307 -7.12 -20.06 12.02
C LEU A 307 -7.93 -19.58 10.82
N ASP A 308 -8.19 -18.28 10.78
CA ASP A 308 -8.98 -17.65 9.73
C ASP A 308 -8.13 -17.40 8.48
N LEU A 309 -8.55 -18.01 7.36
CA LEU A 309 -7.95 -17.80 6.05
C LEU A 309 -8.56 -16.56 5.42
N THR A 310 -7.74 -15.57 5.14
CA THR A 310 -8.19 -14.30 4.54
C THR A 310 -8.08 -14.31 3.02
N ARG A 311 -7.26 -15.20 2.44
CA ARG A 311 -7.07 -15.32 0.99
C ARG A 311 -6.51 -16.69 0.63
N ILE A 312 -6.95 -17.20 -0.51
CA ILE A 312 -6.35 -18.36 -1.17
C ILE A 312 -6.35 -18.14 -2.68
N GLU A 313 -5.18 -18.29 -3.30
CA GLU A 313 -4.97 -18.16 -4.73
C GLU A 313 -4.14 -19.31 -5.25
N THR A 314 -4.36 -19.71 -6.50
CA THR A 314 -3.62 -20.79 -7.12
C THR A 314 -2.86 -20.31 -8.34
N ARG A 315 -1.61 -20.80 -8.48
CA ARG A 315 -0.79 -20.55 -9.66
C ARG A 315 -0.23 -21.86 -10.20
N PRO A 316 -0.10 -22.01 -11.54
CA PRO A 316 0.63 -23.13 -12.09
C PRO A 316 2.07 -23.14 -11.56
N SER A 317 2.54 -24.30 -11.13
CA SER A 317 3.95 -24.46 -10.77
C SER A 317 4.81 -24.44 -12.03
N ARG A 318 5.95 -23.76 -11.97
CA ARG A 318 6.94 -23.79 -13.05
C ARG A 318 7.82 -25.04 -13.04
N SER A 319 7.77 -25.84 -11.96
CA SER A 319 8.59 -27.03 -11.78
C SER A 319 7.98 -28.31 -12.37
N GLY A 320 6.75 -28.27 -12.88
CA GLY A 320 6.11 -29.45 -13.49
C GLY A 320 4.84 -29.13 -14.24
N LYS A 321 4.47 -30.00 -15.21
CA LYS A 321 3.20 -29.87 -15.94
C LYS A 321 2.03 -30.22 -15.00
N TRP A 322 1.02 -29.34 -14.97
CA TRP A 322 -0.23 -29.54 -14.21
C TRP A 322 -0.06 -29.65 -12.69
N THR A 323 1.03 -29.09 -12.13
CA THR A 323 1.18 -28.90 -10.69
C THR A 323 0.84 -27.46 -10.31
N TYR A 324 0.31 -27.28 -9.10
CA TYR A 324 -0.15 -25.99 -8.61
C TYR A 324 0.57 -25.63 -7.32
N VAL A 325 0.78 -24.33 -7.15
CA VAL A 325 1.17 -23.73 -5.87
C VAL A 325 0.02 -22.90 -5.34
N PHE A 326 -0.17 -22.93 -4.03
CA PHE A 326 -1.19 -22.18 -3.32
C PHE A 326 -0.54 -21.02 -2.60
N PHE A 327 -1.05 -19.81 -2.83
CA PHE A 327 -0.76 -18.61 -2.04
C PHE A 327 -1.87 -18.48 -1.02
N ILE A 328 -1.51 -18.51 0.26
CA ILE A 328 -2.48 -18.47 1.36
C ILE A 328 -2.09 -17.34 2.31
N ASP A 329 -3.06 -16.47 2.62
CA ASP A 329 -2.95 -15.49 3.68
C ASP A 329 -3.90 -15.87 4.82
N PHE A 330 -3.44 -15.80 6.06
CA PHE A 330 -4.24 -16.12 7.24
C PHE A 330 -3.89 -15.21 8.42
N VAL A 331 -4.80 -15.14 9.39
CA VAL A 331 -4.63 -14.36 10.61
C VAL A 331 -3.68 -15.06 11.57
N GLY A 332 -2.76 -14.30 12.16
CA GLY A 332 -1.75 -14.76 13.11
C GLY A 332 -0.33 -14.59 12.62
N HIS A 333 0.63 -14.69 13.52
CA HIS A 333 2.06 -14.54 13.24
C HIS A 333 2.74 -15.92 13.20
N HIS A 334 3.70 -16.16 12.30
CA HIS A 334 4.38 -17.47 12.17
C HIS A 334 5.14 -17.88 13.44
N GLN A 335 5.50 -16.93 14.32
CA GLN A 335 6.13 -17.21 15.62
C GLN A 335 5.12 -17.56 16.72
N ASP A 336 3.81 -17.37 16.50
CA ASP A 336 2.78 -17.78 17.47
C ASP A 336 2.77 -19.30 17.61
N PRO A 337 2.72 -19.86 18.82
CA PRO A 337 2.79 -21.32 19.03
C PRO A 337 1.75 -22.11 18.23
N LEU A 338 0.52 -21.58 18.14
CA LEU A 338 -0.55 -22.19 17.36
C LEU A 338 -0.24 -22.22 15.87
N VAL A 339 0.18 -21.09 15.32
CA VAL A 339 0.52 -20.93 13.89
C VAL A 339 1.71 -21.82 13.55
N LYS A 340 2.75 -21.82 14.40
CA LYS A 340 3.92 -22.67 14.20
C LYS A 340 3.54 -24.16 14.11
N SER A 341 2.68 -24.64 15.01
CA SER A 341 2.19 -26.04 14.98
C SER A 341 1.44 -26.35 13.68
N VAL A 342 0.63 -25.42 13.16
CA VAL A 342 -0.10 -25.58 11.89
C VAL A 342 0.88 -25.63 10.72
N LEU A 343 1.86 -24.73 10.67
CA LEU A 343 2.87 -24.70 9.62
C LEU A 343 3.74 -25.97 9.62
N GLU A 344 4.07 -26.52 10.79
CA GLU A 344 4.80 -27.80 10.92
C GLU A 344 3.98 -28.97 10.36
N LYS A 345 2.67 -29.05 10.65
CA LYS A 345 1.77 -30.06 10.08
C LYS A 345 1.70 -29.95 8.55
N ILE A 346 1.50 -28.74 8.02
CA ILE A 346 1.44 -28.51 6.57
C ILE A 346 2.78 -28.89 5.93
N SER A 347 3.89 -28.50 6.53
CA SER A 347 5.23 -28.79 6.01
C SER A 347 5.52 -30.29 5.92
N SER A 348 4.95 -31.10 6.81
CA SER A 348 5.13 -32.57 6.79
C SER A 348 4.40 -33.25 5.62
N GLU A 349 3.37 -32.65 5.06
CA GLU A 349 2.56 -33.19 3.97
C GLU A 349 2.80 -32.50 2.62
N ALA A 350 3.31 -31.26 2.65
CA ALA A 350 3.58 -30.46 1.47
C ALA A 350 4.86 -30.92 0.75
N VAL A 351 4.91 -30.75 -0.57
CA VAL A 351 6.13 -30.88 -1.37
C VAL A 351 7.11 -29.74 -1.04
N ALA A 352 6.58 -28.54 -0.84
CA ALA A 352 7.34 -27.37 -0.42
C ALA A 352 6.43 -26.38 0.31
N LEU A 353 6.97 -25.74 1.35
CA LEU A 353 6.35 -24.64 2.08
C LEU A 353 7.35 -23.49 2.17
N LYS A 354 6.94 -22.29 1.80
CA LYS A 354 7.70 -21.05 1.98
C LYS A 354 6.84 -20.03 2.72
N VAL A 355 7.31 -19.55 3.86
CA VAL A 355 6.72 -18.41 4.55
C VAL A 355 7.21 -17.15 3.86
N LEU A 356 6.30 -16.37 3.28
CA LEU A 356 6.61 -15.09 2.63
C LEU A 356 6.78 -13.96 3.64
N GLY A 357 6.19 -14.10 4.83
CA GLY A 357 6.33 -13.14 5.92
C GLY A 357 5.08 -13.12 6.80
N SER A 358 5.29 -12.62 8.02
CA SER A 358 4.22 -12.22 8.94
C SER A 358 4.34 -10.72 9.19
N TYR A 359 3.24 -10.02 9.17
CA TYR A 359 3.23 -8.56 9.18
C TYR A 359 1.95 -8.02 9.83
N PRO A 360 1.97 -6.79 10.39
CA PRO A 360 0.79 -6.15 10.94
C PRO A 360 -0.32 -6.03 9.90
N LYS A 361 -1.56 -6.32 10.28
CA LYS A 361 -2.72 -5.95 9.46
C LYS A 361 -2.72 -4.45 9.22
N ALA A 362 -3.19 -4.03 8.03
CA ALA A 362 -3.29 -2.62 7.69
C ALA A 362 -4.00 -1.83 8.79
N VAL A 363 -3.37 -0.76 9.26
CA VAL A 363 -3.93 0.09 10.34
C VAL A 363 -4.76 1.23 9.76
N LEU A 364 -4.48 1.64 8.49
CA LEU A 364 -5.18 2.72 7.76
C LEU A 364 -5.59 2.26 6.38
#